data_79ca26d0a147f630cc8294deb18cd62c
#
_entry.id   79ca26d0a147f630cc8294deb18cd62c
#
_cell.length_a   1.000
_cell.length_b   1.000
_cell.length_c   1.000
_cell.angle_alpha   90.00
_cell.angle_beta   90.00
_cell.angle_gamma   90.00
#
_symmetry.space_group_name_H-M   'P 1'
#
loop_
_entity.id
_entity.type
_entity.pdbx_description
1 polymer ?
#
loop_
_entity_poly.entity_id
_entity_poly.type
_entity_poly.pdbx_seq_one_letter_code
_entity_poly.pdbx_strand_id
1 'polypeptide(L)'
;MTPTVDHVLLNIALNLSSNRSHEQQYQNLIDGVAQVFPCDASCLFIFDEDGFLTPVAVKGLSSSVLGRRYFPKAHPRLDAIIHSREPVRFDADCSLPDPFDGTLLTEDQCIDVHDCMGFSLYVEGLLVGALTMDALTVGAFDDIDPVAIETFAALTAATLRNIAQLKALKAQNQKQKSVTQTLIQQARSQHGEMVGLSPQINQLRNNIATVAQSDYAVLITGETGTGKELVAHSVHAQSHRSDKPMIYVNCAALPEGLAESELFGHVKGAFTGANSHRAGKFELADGGTIFLDEVGELPLILQAKLLRVIQQGELQRVGSDQHLMVNVRIIAATNRQLEKEVEAGAFRADLFHRLNVFPIQVPPLRTRDGDIPVLAGYLLEKVRQQFNAPNLHVHPKVLTQLESLPWYGNVRELEHTLTRAALHAIQQGASTIMLNHFDTSLALDDVKNTSHYLPKKSQPMRELIESYQRDLIEHALSQTGGVWAKAAEFLQMDRGNLYRMGKKLGINK
;
A
#
# COMPACT_ATOMS: atom_id res chain seq x y z
N MET A 1 45.23 -2.45 41.50
CA MET A 1 44.05 -3.05 42.15
C MET A 1 43.31 -3.79 41.08
N THR A 2 43.37 -5.12 41.09
CA THR A 2 42.56 -5.98 40.23
C THR A 2 41.08 -5.76 40.59
N PRO A 3 40.18 -5.51 39.63
CA PRO A 3 38.78 -5.35 39.94
C PRO A 3 38.25 -6.66 40.54
N THR A 4 37.45 -6.57 41.59
CA THR A 4 36.79 -7.75 42.18
C THR A 4 35.81 -8.31 41.14
N VAL A 5 35.60 -9.66 41.18
CA VAL A 5 34.65 -10.38 40.30
C VAL A 5 33.29 -9.66 40.23
N ASP A 6 32.77 -9.24 41.41
CA ASP A 6 31.52 -8.50 41.52
C ASP A 6 31.47 -7.19 40.69
N HIS A 7 32.58 -6.48 40.66
CA HIS A 7 32.65 -5.20 39.89
C HIS A 7 32.66 -5.43 38.38
N VAL A 8 33.28 -6.52 37.91
CA VAL A 8 33.28 -6.87 36.48
C VAL A 8 31.91 -7.38 36.08
N LEU A 9 31.26 -8.22 36.87
CA LEU A 9 29.90 -8.70 36.62
C LEU A 9 28.89 -7.57 36.60
N LEU A 10 29.00 -6.59 37.50
CA LEU A 10 28.17 -5.40 37.50
C LEU A 10 28.34 -4.57 36.23
N ASN A 11 29.59 -4.39 35.78
CA ASN A 11 29.88 -3.65 34.56
C ASN A 11 29.31 -4.37 33.32
N ILE A 12 29.40 -5.68 33.27
CA ILE A 12 28.80 -6.48 32.19
C ILE A 12 27.26 -6.29 32.21
N ALA A 13 26.63 -6.40 33.37
CA ALA A 13 25.18 -6.23 33.52
C ALA A 13 24.72 -4.83 33.12
N LEU A 14 25.46 -3.77 33.47
CA LEU A 14 25.18 -2.37 33.06
C LEU A 14 25.38 -2.15 31.56
N ASN A 15 26.37 -2.78 30.96
CA ASN A 15 26.61 -2.69 29.51
C ASN A 15 25.55 -3.37 28.67
N LEU A 16 24.83 -4.37 29.21
CA LEU A 16 23.69 -5.02 28.57
C LEU A 16 22.51 -4.08 28.29
N SER A 17 22.36 -3.04 29.11
CA SER A 17 21.31 -2.02 28.95
C SER A 17 21.71 -0.91 27.94
N SER A 18 22.92 -0.91 27.44
CA SER A 18 23.38 0.11 26.51
C SER A 18 23.03 -0.21 25.04
N ASN A 19 22.76 0.84 24.26
CA ASN A 19 22.36 0.75 22.83
C ASN A 19 23.58 0.46 21.91
N ARG A 20 24.39 -0.54 22.25
CA ARG A 20 25.61 -0.93 21.51
C ARG A 20 25.29 -2.00 20.46
N SER A 21 26.17 -2.13 19.44
CA SER A 21 26.06 -3.22 18.47
C SER A 21 26.20 -4.59 19.13
N HIS A 22 25.61 -5.63 18.55
CA HIS A 22 25.68 -6.99 19.09
C HIS A 22 27.13 -7.49 19.17
N GLU A 23 27.97 -7.14 18.19
CA GLU A 23 29.40 -7.46 18.16
C GLU A 23 30.14 -6.86 19.36
N GLN A 24 29.85 -5.59 19.68
CA GLN A 24 30.41 -4.96 20.88
C GLN A 24 29.94 -5.58 22.18
N GLN A 25 28.72 -6.08 22.23
CA GLN A 25 28.19 -6.78 23.40
C GLN A 25 28.90 -8.12 23.61
N TYR A 26 29.14 -8.90 22.53
CA TYR A 26 29.92 -10.12 22.60
C TYR A 26 31.37 -9.87 23.02
N GLN A 27 31.98 -8.83 22.46
CA GLN A 27 33.37 -8.47 22.80
C GLN A 27 33.49 -8.03 24.26
N ASN A 28 32.53 -7.27 24.79
CA ASN A 28 32.53 -6.91 26.21
C ASN A 28 32.44 -8.10 27.15
N LEU A 29 31.70 -9.17 26.76
CA LEU A 29 31.66 -10.42 27.52
C LEU A 29 33.03 -11.08 27.58
N ILE A 30 33.69 -11.25 26.43
CA ILE A 30 35.02 -11.84 26.34
C ILE A 30 36.09 -11.01 27.07
N ASP A 31 36.01 -9.69 26.96
CA ASP A 31 36.92 -8.81 27.70
C ASP A 31 36.74 -8.94 29.23
N GLY A 32 35.49 -9.18 29.66
CA GLY A 32 35.18 -9.46 31.06
C GLY A 32 35.76 -10.81 31.56
N VAL A 33 35.74 -11.84 30.73
CA VAL A 33 36.39 -13.15 31.02
C VAL A 33 37.85 -12.95 31.41
N ALA A 34 38.61 -12.28 30.56
CA ALA A 34 40.03 -12.05 30.79
C ALA A 34 40.37 -11.11 31.97
N GLN A 35 39.36 -10.43 32.53
CA GLN A 35 39.52 -9.64 33.76
C GLN A 35 39.26 -10.45 35.04
N VAL A 36 38.44 -11.51 34.93
CA VAL A 36 37.99 -12.34 36.04
C VAL A 36 38.83 -13.62 36.18
N PHE A 37 39.16 -14.22 35.02
CA PHE A 37 39.81 -15.50 34.99
C PHE A 37 41.27 -15.37 34.46
N PRO A 38 42.22 -16.15 35.02
CA PRO A 38 43.61 -16.11 34.62
C PRO A 38 43.80 -16.85 33.27
N CYS A 39 43.32 -16.26 32.19
CA CYS A 39 43.45 -16.83 30.85
C CYS A 39 44.17 -15.85 29.91
N ASP A 40 44.99 -16.39 29.01
CA ASP A 40 45.70 -15.63 27.96
C ASP A 40 44.89 -15.53 26.68
N ALA A 41 44.03 -16.54 26.43
CA ALA A 41 43.08 -16.49 25.31
C ALA A 41 41.68 -16.96 25.73
N SER A 42 40.69 -16.50 24.98
CA SER A 42 39.29 -16.92 25.21
C SER A 42 38.46 -16.80 23.95
N CYS A 43 37.45 -17.67 23.80
CA CYS A 43 36.51 -17.67 22.69
C CYS A 43 35.08 -17.88 23.17
N LEU A 44 34.18 -17.02 22.71
CA LEU A 44 32.74 -17.14 22.94
C LEU A 44 32.08 -17.70 21.68
N PHE A 45 31.35 -18.80 21.84
CA PHE A 45 30.60 -19.45 20.78
C PHE A 45 29.09 -19.27 20.97
N ILE A 46 28.40 -19.19 19.85
CA ILE A 46 26.95 -19.43 19.76
C ILE A 46 26.73 -20.82 19.17
N PHE A 47 25.81 -21.57 19.76
CA PHE A 47 25.34 -22.84 19.21
C PHE A 47 24.16 -22.57 18.28
N ASP A 48 24.29 -22.92 16.99
CA ASP A 48 23.27 -22.66 15.99
C ASP A 48 22.30 -23.86 15.82
N GLU A 49 21.18 -23.59 15.10
CA GLU A 49 20.14 -24.62 14.85
C GLU A 49 20.66 -25.80 14.00
N ASP A 50 21.71 -25.59 13.23
CA ASP A 50 22.36 -26.63 12.39
C ASP A 50 23.32 -27.51 13.22
N GLY A 51 23.51 -27.21 14.49
CA GLY A 51 24.36 -27.97 15.41
C GLY A 51 25.86 -27.61 15.36
N PHE A 52 26.19 -26.40 14.89
CA PHE A 52 27.54 -25.87 14.89
C PHE A 52 27.80 -24.86 16.00
N LEU A 53 29.05 -24.82 16.46
CA LEU A 53 29.56 -23.75 17.31
C LEU A 53 30.20 -22.69 16.41
N THR A 54 29.65 -21.48 16.46
CA THR A 54 30.14 -20.34 15.67
C THR A 54 30.77 -19.32 16.61
N PRO A 55 32.07 -19.02 16.49
CA PRO A 55 32.74 -18.00 17.29
C PRO A 55 32.16 -16.62 17.00
N VAL A 56 31.82 -15.86 18.07
CA VAL A 56 31.24 -14.52 17.95
C VAL A 56 32.10 -13.42 18.58
N ALA A 57 32.98 -13.81 19.47
CA ALA A 57 34.03 -12.93 20.03
C ALA A 57 35.23 -13.75 20.46
N VAL A 58 36.41 -13.18 20.30
CA VAL A 58 37.69 -13.80 20.69
C VAL A 58 38.60 -12.77 21.36
N LYS A 59 39.47 -13.26 22.25
CA LYS A 59 40.55 -12.47 22.84
C LYS A 59 41.80 -13.37 22.93
N GLY A 60 42.99 -12.84 22.62
CA GLY A 60 44.22 -13.60 22.62
C GLY A 60 44.35 -14.65 21.49
N LEU A 61 43.35 -14.75 20.61
CA LEU A 61 43.33 -15.62 19.42
C LEU A 61 43.35 -14.81 18.13
N SER A 62 43.84 -15.41 17.08
CA SER A 62 43.80 -14.82 15.73
C SER A 62 42.35 -14.57 15.29
N SER A 63 42.09 -13.42 14.65
CA SER A 63 40.80 -13.08 14.08
C SER A 63 40.28 -14.06 13.02
N SER A 64 41.16 -14.90 12.48
CA SER A 64 40.79 -15.98 11.56
C SER A 64 39.87 -17.03 12.18
N VAL A 65 39.81 -17.11 13.51
CA VAL A 65 38.90 -17.99 14.28
C VAL A 65 37.45 -17.58 14.09
N LEU A 66 37.13 -16.26 14.02
CA LEU A 66 35.78 -15.75 13.83
C LEU A 66 35.13 -16.14 12.51
N GLY A 67 35.93 -16.51 11.51
CA GLY A 67 35.43 -16.96 10.20
C GLY A 67 35.13 -18.46 10.12
N ARG A 68 35.35 -19.22 11.19
CA ARG A 68 35.22 -20.68 11.19
C ARG A 68 33.88 -21.12 11.82
N ARG A 69 33.41 -22.30 11.42
CA ARG A 69 32.27 -23.00 12.08
C ARG A 69 32.81 -24.34 12.56
N TYR A 70 32.58 -24.66 13.81
CA TYR A 70 33.09 -25.86 14.43
C TYR A 70 31.95 -26.87 14.63
N PHE A 71 32.07 -28.03 14.00
CA PHE A 71 31.17 -29.14 14.25
C PHE A 71 31.66 -29.89 15.50
N PRO A 72 30.92 -29.90 16.63
CA PRO A 72 31.44 -30.42 17.89
C PRO A 72 32.02 -31.84 17.78
N LYS A 73 31.34 -32.76 17.11
CA LYS A 73 31.80 -34.14 16.92
C LYS A 73 33.14 -34.28 16.24
N ALA A 74 33.58 -33.27 15.47
CA ALA A 74 34.90 -33.25 14.83
C ALA A 74 35.98 -32.65 15.75
N HIS A 75 35.62 -32.06 16.89
CA HIS A 75 36.48 -31.37 17.82
C HIS A 75 36.25 -31.94 19.26
N PRO A 76 36.96 -33.00 19.69
CA PRO A 76 36.66 -33.72 20.92
C PRO A 76 36.61 -32.89 22.20
N ARG A 77 37.44 -31.81 22.32
CA ARG A 77 37.38 -30.90 23.48
C ARG A 77 36.07 -30.09 23.48
N LEU A 78 35.64 -29.55 22.33
CA LEU A 78 34.39 -28.81 22.19
C LEU A 78 33.18 -29.72 22.42
N ASP A 79 33.25 -30.98 21.94
CA ASP A 79 32.18 -31.97 22.15
C ASP A 79 32.03 -32.31 23.63
N ALA A 80 33.15 -32.49 24.36
CA ALA A 80 33.12 -32.70 25.80
C ALA A 80 32.52 -31.50 26.56
N ILE A 81 32.89 -30.29 26.18
CA ILE A 81 32.37 -29.06 26.81
C ILE A 81 30.85 -28.95 26.65
N ILE A 82 30.31 -29.11 25.43
CA ILE A 82 28.85 -28.88 25.23
C ILE A 82 27.97 -29.97 25.84
N HIS A 83 28.50 -31.15 26.10
CA HIS A 83 27.79 -32.25 26.73
C HIS A 83 27.90 -32.26 28.27
N SER A 84 28.76 -31.42 28.82
CA SER A 84 28.87 -31.22 30.28
C SER A 84 28.09 -30.02 30.74
N ARG A 85 27.44 -30.12 31.90
CA ARG A 85 26.85 -28.96 32.61
C ARG A 85 27.82 -28.31 33.59
N GLU A 86 28.87 -29.04 33.96
CA GLU A 86 29.97 -28.54 34.78
C GLU A 86 31.12 -28.07 33.88
N PRO A 87 31.94 -27.14 34.35
CA PRO A 87 33.16 -26.73 33.62
C PRO A 87 34.05 -27.94 33.33
N VAL A 88 34.49 -28.06 32.10
CA VAL A 88 35.41 -29.13 31.67
C VAL A 88 36.80 -28.55 31.55
N ARG A 89 37.75 -29.23 32.15
CA ARG A 89 39.15 -28.82 32.15
C ARG A 89 39.99 -29.85 31.40
N PHE A 90 40.99 -29.37 30.68
CA PHE A 90 41.96 -30.14 29.94
C PHE A 90 43.34 -29.70 30.39
N ASP A 91 44.04 -30.57 31.07
CA ASP A 91 45.39 -30.31 31.54
C ASP A 91 46.36 -30.20 30.35
N ALA A 92 47.53 -29.60 30.57
CA ALA A 92 48.53 -29.36 29.53
C ALA A 92 49.06 -30.63 28.84
N ASP A 93 48.93 -31.80 29.45
CA ASP A 93 49.32 -33.12 28.88
C ASP A 93 48.13 -33.86 28.22
N CYS A 94 46.98 -33.20 28.07
CA CYS A 94 45.81 -33.79 27.44
C CYS A 94 46.08 -34.15 25.96
N SER A 95 45.86 -35.43 25.61
CA SER A 95 46.11 -35.95 24.26
C SER A 95 45.01 -35.58 23.23
N LEU A 96 43.90 -34.95 23.67
CA LEU A 96 42.84 -34.52 22.73
C LEU A 96 43.28 -33.28 21.98
N PRO A 97 43.12 -33.23 20.64
CA PRO A 97 43.51 -32.09 19.83
C PRO A 97 42.75 -30.83 20.24
N ASP A 98 43.46 -29.70 20.31
CA ASP A 98 42.87 -28.41 20.60
C ASP A 98 42.43 -27.73 19.32
N PRO A 99 41.17 -27.22 19.25
CA PRO A 99 40.69 -26.51 18.04
C PRO A 99 41.41 -25.19 17.78
N PHE A 100 42.18 -24.68 18.77
CA PHE A 100 42.89 -23.40 18.69
C PHE A 100 44.40 -23.53 18.53
N ASP A 101 44.92 -24.75 18.40
CA ASP A 101 46.35 -24.98 18.11
C ASP A 101 46.80 -24.12 16.93
N GLY A 102 47.89 -23.39 17.11
CA GLY A 102 48.47 -22.50 16.10
C GLY A 102 47.67 -21.17 15.88
N THR A 103 46.67 -20.87 16.68
CA THR A 103 45.90 -19.61 16.57
C THR A 103 46.09 -18.65 17.76
N LEU A 104 46.79 -19.03 18.80
CA LEU A 104 47.17 -18.18 19.93
C LEU A 104 48.10 -17.04 19.49
N LEU A 105 47.74 -15.82 19.90
CA LEU A 105 48.55 -14.64 19.62
C LEU A 105 49.60 -14.45 20.75
N THR A 106 50.80 -14.95 20.55
CA THR A 106 51.93 -14.73 21.44
C THR A 106 53.06 -14.04 20.67
N GLU A 107 53.94 -13.26 21.38
CA GLU A 107 55.07 -12.58 20.73
C GLU A 107 56.11 -13.53 20.18
N ASP A 108 56.19 -14.79 20.68
CA ASP A 108 57.17 -15.80 20.26
C ASP A 108 56.51 -17.18 20.06
N GLN A 109 56.20 -17.51 18.82
CA GLN A 109 55.94 -18.86 18.26
C GLN A 109 54.81 -19.73 18.92
N CYS A 110 54.21 -20.62 18.10
CA CYS A 110 53.18 -21.60 18.53
C CYS A 110 53.67 -22.40 19.75
N ILE A 111 52.97 -22.24 20.86
CA ILE A 111 53.15 -23.05 22.06
C ILE A 111 52.09 -24.14 22.06
N ASP A 112 52.56 -25.41 22.03
CA ASP A 112 51.69 -26.59 21.97
C ASP A 112 51.23 -27.06 23.37
N VAL A 113 51.72 -26.44 24.46
CA VAL A 113 51.46 -26.89 25.85
C VAL A 113 50.79 -25.77 26.64
N HIS A 114 49.51 -25.93 26.90
CA HIS A 114 48.71 -24.96 27.66
C HIS A 114 47.51 -25.64 28.35
N ASP A 115 47.06 -25.08 29.48
CA ASP A 115 45.83 -25.50 30.13
C ASP A 115 44.62 -24.91 29.44
N CYS A 116 43.60 -25.73 29.24
CA CYS A 116 42.34 -25.28 28.68
C CYS A 116 41.15 -25.52 29.66
N MET A 117 40.21 -24.58 29.68
CA MET A 117 38.94 -24.80 30.36
C MET A 117 37.82 -24.31 29.46
N GLY A 118 36.69 -25.05 29.49
CA GLY A 118 35.48 -24.59 28.83
C GLY A 118 34.23 -24.93 29.58
N PHE A 119 33.19 -24.17 29.34
CA PHE A 119 31.88 -24.46 29.91
C PHE A 119 30.76 -24.12 28.91
N SER A 120 29.74 -24.94 29.00
CA SER A 120 28.54 -24.78 28.19
C SER A 120 27.63 -23.70 28.76
N LEU A 121 26.92 -23.00 27.89
CA LEU A 121 26.03 -21.93 28.25
C LEU A 121 24.59 -22.36 27.99
N TYR A 122 23.84 -22.57 29.11
CA TYR A 122 22.45 -23.03 29.08
C TYR A 122 21.48 -21.93 29.52
N VAL A 123 20.32 -21.82 28.86
CA VAL A 123 19.19 -21.01 29.31
C VAL A 123 17.95 -21.90 29.31
N GLU A 124 17.28 -22.03 30.46
CA GLU A 124 16.09 -22.88 30.61
C GLU A 124 16.27 -24.32 30.06
N GLY A 125 17.46 -24.86 30.23
CA GLY A 125 17.80 -26.21 29.75
C GLY A 125 18.17 -26.34 28.28
N LEU A 126 18.16 -25.25 27.52
CA LEU A 126 18.60 -25.21 26.13
C LEU A 126 20.04 -24.72 26.03
N LEU A 127 20.88 -25.43 25.29
CA LEU A 127 22.25 -25.02 24.98
C LEU A 127 22.22 -23.83 24.01
N VAL A 128 22.78 -22.68 24.41
CA VAL A 128 22.82 -21.46 23.59
C VAL A 128 24.21 -21.13 23.07
N GLY A 129 25.25 -21.75 23.69
CA GLY A 129 26.64 -21.52 23.29
C GLY A 129 27.62 -22.21 24.20
N ALA A 130 28.88 -21.86 24.03
CA ALA A 130 29.99 -22.30 24.89
C ALA A 130 31.01 -21.17 25.06
N LEU A 131 31.76 -21.22 26.16
CA LEU A 131 32.94 -20.38 26.39
C LEU A 131 34.15 -21.26 26.56
N THR A 132 35.27 -20.91 25.95
CA THR A 132 36.57 -21.57 26.17
C THR A 132 37.60 -20.55 26.63
N MET A 133 38.52 -20.98 27.42
CA MET A 133 39.63 -20.19 27.97
C MET A 133 40.88 -21.04 27.88
N ASP A 134 41.97 -20.42 27.48
CA ASP A 134 43.28 -21.06 27.35
C ASP A 134 44.33 -20.25 28.12
N ALA A 135 45.17 -20.90 28.88
CA ALA A 135 46.23 -20.32 29.69
C ALA A 135 47.59 -20.97 29.42
N LEU A 136 48.58 -20.14 29.19
CA LEU A 136 49.96 -20.58 28.95
C LEU A 136 50.65 -21.12 30.22
N THR A 137 50.09 -20.73 31.39
CA THR A 137 50.61 -21.17 32.72
C THR A 137 49.89 -22.45 33.12
N VAL A 138 50.64 -23.51 33.33
CA VAL A 138 50.11 -24.80 33.83
C VAL A 138 49.56 -24.59 35.24
N GLY A 139 48.36 -25.15 35.51
CA GLY A 139 47.64 -25.00 36.76
C GLY A 139 46.92 -23.65 36.94
N ALA A 140 46.81 -22.83 35.89
CA ALA A 140 46.14 -21.52 35.98
C ALA A 140 44.70 -21.59 36.46
N PHE A 141 44.02 -22.71 36.18
CA PHE A 141 42.62 -22.92 36.52
C PHE A 141 42.37 -23.71 37.81
N ASP A 142 43.44 -24.00 38.64
CA ASP A 142 43.32 -24.84 39.82
C ASP A 142 42.51 -24.21 40.94
N ASP A 143 42.68 -22.92 41.17
CA ASP A 143 42.13 -22.16 42.29
C ASP A 143 40.91 -21.29 41.91
N ILE A 144 40.22 -21.57 40.82
CA ILE A 144 39.05 -20.82 40.41
C ILE A 144 37.83 -21.17 41.22
N ASP A 145 37.17 -20.15 41.76
CA ASP A 145 35.89 -20.30 42.48
C ASP A 145 34.79 -20.81 41.53
N PRO A 146 34.21 -22.00 41.77
CA PRO A 146 33.12 -22.54 40.99
C PRO A 146 31.91 -21.61 40.88
N VAL A 147 31.60 -20.82 41.94
CA VAL A 147 30.50 -19.85 41.95
C VAL A 147 30.73 -18.73 40.96
N ALA A 148 31.98 -18.29 40.81
CA ALA A 148 32.34 -17.26 39.81
C ALA A 148 32.10 -17.75 38.39
N ILE A 149 32.44 -19.03 38.08
CA ILE A 149 32.20 -19.62 36.75
C ILE A 149 30.70 -19.75 36.47
N GLU A 150 29.91 -20.30 37.42
CA GLU A 150 28.48 -20.46 37.29
C GLU A 150 27.77 -19.11 37.06
N THR A 151 28.15 -18.11 37.85
CA THR A 151 27.58 -16.76 37.74
C THR A 151 27.90 -16.13 36.36
N PHE A 152 29.14 -16.26 35.93
CA PHE A 152 29.57 -15.75 34.64
C PHE A 152 28.89 -16.48 33.46
N ALA A 153 28.78 -17.82 33.56
CA ALA A 153 28.08 -18.65 32.59
C ALA A 153 26.61 -18.27 32.46
N ALA A 154 25.91 -18.08 33.59
CA ALA A 154 24.50 -17.71 33.63
C ALA A 154 24.28 -16.32 33.00
N LEU A 155 25.12 -15.33 33.36
CA LEU A 155 25.02 -13.98 32.81
C LEU A 155 25.31 -13.95 31.28
N THR A 156 26.32 -14.70 30.86
CA THR A 156 26.70 -14.80 29.43
C THR A 156 25.57 -15.49 28.64
N ALA A 157 25.04 -16.59 29.14
CA ALA A 157 23.93 -17.30 28.52
C ALA A 157 22.67 -16.42 28.37
N ALA A 158 22.29 -15.68 29.43
CA ALA A 158 21.18 -14.74 29.38
C ALA A 158 21.40 -13.63 28.35
N THR A 159 22.64 -13.15 28.26
CA THR A 159 23.01 -12.13 27.25
C THR A 159 22.87 -12.65 25.83
N LEU A 160 23.40 -13.83 25.55
CA LEU A 160 23.28 -14.45 24.21
C LEU A 160 21.81 -14.62 23.80
N ARG A 161 20.96 -15.09 24.73
CA ARG A 161 19.52 -15.24 24.49
C ARG A 161 18.85 -13.90 24.17
N ASN A 162 19.12 -12.85 24.96
CA ASN A 162 18.56 -11.53 24.73
C ASN A 162 18.96 -10.98 23.35
N ILE A 163 20.20 -11.13 22.96
CA ILE A 163 20.69 -10.71 21.64
C ILE A 163 19.97 -11.48 20.52
N ALA A 164 19.81 -12.80 20.67
CA ALA A 164 19.11 -13.63 19.70
C ALA A 164 17.62 -13.22 19.56
N GLN A 165 16.93 -12.98 20.69
CA GLN A 165 15.54 -12.51 20.68
C GLN A 165 15.38 -11.13 20.01
N LEU A 166 16.29 -10.18 20.31
CA LEU A 166 16.27 -8.87 19.69
C LEU A 166 16.52 -8.93 18.17
N LYS A 167 17.44 -9.82 17.74
CA LYS A 167 17.67 -10.08 16.30
C LYS A 167 16.43 -10.63 15.61
N ALA A 168 15.80 -11.64 16.22
CA ALA A 168 14.58 -12.25 15.66
C ALA A 168 13.43 -11.24 15.57
N LEU A 169 13.22 -10.43 16.62
CA LEU A 169 12.19 -9.38 16.63
C LEU A 169 12.45 -8.30 15.55
N LYS A 170 13.70 -7.85 15.41
CA LYS A 170 14.08 -6.89 14.35
C LYS A 170 13.86 -7.47 12.96
N ALA A 171 14.24 -8.72 12.72
CA ALA A 171 14.03 -9.39 11.43
C ALA A 171 12.53 -9.55 11.11
N GLN A 172 11.71 -9.93 12.09
CA GLN A 172 10.26 -10.03 11.95
C GLN A 172 9.63 -8.67 11.62
N ASN A 173 10.02 -7.60 12.33
CA ASN A 173 9.54 -6.23 12.09
C ASN A 173 9.93 -5.73 10.69
N GLN A 174 11.14 -6.05 10.23
CA GLN A 174 11.63 -5.67 8.92
C GLN A 174 10.90 -6.43 7.80
N LYS A 175 10.63 -7.73 8.00
CA LYS A 175 9.82 -8.54 7.09
C LYS A 175 8.38 -8.01 7.02
N GLN A 176 7.79 -7.66 8.16
CA GLN A 176 6.43 -7.09 8.21
C GLN A 176 6.36 -5.74 7.49
N LYS A 177 7.37 -4.87 7.65
CA LYS A 177 7.47 -3.60 6.93
C LYS A 177 7.60 -3.81 5.42
N SER A 178 8.43 -4.76 4.96
CA SER A 178 8.60 -5.04 3.52
C SER A 178 7.32 -5.60 2.90
N VAL A 179 6.60 -6.50 3.58
CA VAL A 179 5.30 -7.00 3.12
C VAL A 179 4.28 -5.86 3.02
N THR A 180 4.20 -5.01 4.04
CA THR A 180 3.32 -3.84 4.03
C THR A 180 3.65 -2.90 2.87
N GLN A 181 4.92 -2.60 2.61
CA GLN A 181 5.35 -1.78 1.48
C GLN A 181 4.99 -2.41 0.13
N THR A 182 5.17 -3.73 -0.01
CA THR A 182 4.78 -4.46 -1.23
C THR A 182 3.27 -4.39 -1.46
N LEU A 183 2.46 -4.57 -0.41
CA LEU A 183 0.99 -4.45 -0.50
C LEU A 183 0.55 -3.04 -0.87
N ILE A 184 1.17 -2.00 -0.29
CA ILE A 184 0.93 -0.59 -0.65
C ILE A 184 1.29 -0.36 -2.13
N GLN A 185 2.40 -0.90 -2.60
CA GLN A 185 2.85 -0.75 -3.98
C GLN A 185 1.93 -1.49 -4.97
N GLN A 186 1.46 -2.69 -4.62
CA GLN A 186 0.46 -3.43 -5.40
C GLN A 186 -0.90 -2.71 -5.42
N ALA A 187 -1.35 -2.17 -4.29
CA ALA A 187 -2.56 -1.36 -4.25
C ALA A 187 -2.46 -0.13 -5.16
N ARG A 188 -1.31 0.54 -5.23
CA ARG A 188 -1.06 1.67 -6.15
C ARG A 188 -1.17 1.26 -7.61
N SER A 189 -0.60 0.11 -8.01
CA SER A 189 -0.64 -0.37 -9.39
C SER A 189 -2.03 -0.82 -9.85
N GLN A 190 -2.91 -1.19 -8.93
CA GLN A 190 -4.28 -1.64 -9.23
C GLN A 190 -5.25 -0.48 -9.53
N HIS A 191 -4.97 0.76 -9.06
CA HIS A 191 -5.91 1.89 -9.18
C HIS A 191 -5.85 2.61 -10.53
N GLY A 192 -4.96 2.24 -11.44
CA GLY A 192 -4.85 2.80 -12.78
C GLY A 192 -4.20 4.20 -12.80
N GLU A 193 -4.06 4.74 -13.99
CA GLU A 193 -3.51 6.08 -14.23
C GLU A 193 -4.61 7.06 -14.59
N MET A 194 -4.41 8.34 -14.25
CA MET A 194 -5.29 9.43 -14.70
C MET A 194 -4.98 9.74 -16.16
N VAL A 195 -5.75 9.12 -17.07
CA VAL A 195 -5.61 9.25 -18.52
C VAL A 195 -6.48 10.41 -19.04
N GLY A 196 -5.90 11.21 -19.94
CA GLY A 196 -6.57 12.34 -20.59
C GLY A 196 -5.56 13.41 -21.01
N LEU A 197 -5.88 14.15 -22.03
CA LEU A 197 -5.08 15.23 -22.64
C LEU A 197 -5.80 16.59 -22.58
N SER A 198 -7.08 16.60 -22.20
CA SER A 198 -7.89 17.81 -22.13
C SER A 198 -7.30 18.86 -21.17
N PRO A 199 -7.50 20.15 -21.42
CA PRO A 199 -7.07 21.23 -20.54
C PRO A 199 -7.61 21.07 -19.12
N GLN A 200 -8.85 20.56 -18.98
CA GLN A 200 -9.51 20.31 -17.69
C GLN A 200 -8.78 19.26 -16.87
N ILE A 201 -8.33 18.17 -17.50
CA ILE A 201 -7.55 17.12 -16.82
C ILE A 201 -6.16 17.63 -16.45
N ASN A 202 -5.52 18.44 -17.30
CA ASN A 202 -4.23 19.03 -16.97
C ASN A 202 -4.34 20.01 -15.79
N GLN A 203 -5.39 20.82 -15.74
CA GLN A 203 -5.67 21.68 -14.58
C GLN A 203 -5.93 20.86 -13.31
N LEU A 204 -6.69 19.76 -13.43
CA LEU A 204 -6.92 18.83 -12.31
C LEU A 204 -5.60 18.25 -11.78
N ARG A 205 -4.69 17.82 -12.67
CA ARG A 205 -3.34 17.34 -12.26
C ARG A 205 -2.54 18.40 -11.51
N ASN A 206 -2.58 19.65 -11.97
CA ASN A 206 -1.91 20.77 -11.30
C ASN A 206 -2.50 21.03 -9.90
N ASN A 207 -3.83 21.01 -9.76
CA ASN A 207 -4.50 21.16 -8.47
C ASN A 207 -4.12 20.02 -7.51
N ILE A 208 -4.06 18.78 -8.00
CA ILE A 208 -3.62 17.62 -7.23
C ILE A 208 -2.19 17.82 -6.75
N ALA A 209 -1.26 18.17 -7.64
CA ALA A 209 0.15 18.38 -7.29
C ALA A 209 0.32 19.47 -6.23
N THR A 210 -0.45 20.56 -6.32
CA THR A 210 -0.42 21.66 -5.36
C THR A 210 -0.90 21.21 -3.96
N VAL A 211 -2.08 20.56 -3.88
CA VAL A 211 -2.65 20.18 -2.58
C VAL A 211 -1.95 18.98 -1.96
N ALA A 212 -1.34 18.12 -2.78
CA ALA A 212 -0.63 16.94 -2.29
C ALA A 212 0.48 17.30 -1.29
N GLN A 213 1.15 18.44 -1.47
CA GLN A 213 2.23 18.92 -0.62
C GLN A 213 1.77 19.49 0.73
N SER A 214 0.47 19.53 0.99
CA SER A 214 -0.12 20.02 2.24
C SER A 214 -0.84 18.90 2.99
N ASP A 215 -1.09 19.10 4.29
CA ASP A 215 -1.93 18.21 5.10
C ASP A 215 -3.39 18.68 5.19
N TYR A 216 -3.78 19.67 4.40
CA TYR A 216 -5.17 20.16 4.38
C TYR A 216 -6.15 19.06 3.97
N ALA A 217 -7.38 19.16 4.50
CA ALA A 217 -8.49 18.34 4.05
C ALA A 217 -8.82 18.67 2.60
N VAL A 218 -9.08 17.63 1.79
CA VAL A 218 -9.42 17.76 0.37
C VAL A 218 -10.83 17.25 0.17
N LEU A 219 -11.69 18.08 -0.41
CA LEU A 219 -13.04 17.68 -0.82
C LEU A 219 -13.10 17.50 -2.33
N ILE A 220 -13.29 16.27 -2.78
CA ILE A 220 -13.40 15.91 -4.18
C ILE A 220 -14.87 15.84 -4.56
N THR A 221 -15.31 16.70 -5.47
CA THR A 221 -16.67 16.69 -5.99
C THR A 221 -16.72 16.30 -7.45
N GLY A 222 -17.78 15.64 -7.87
CA GLY A 222 -17.96 15.25 -9.27
C GLY A 222 -19.00 14.15 -9.42
N GLU A 223 -19.51 13.99 -10.63
CA GLU A 223 -20.52 12.98 -10.95
C GLU A 223 -20.02 11.56 -10.67
N THR A 224 -20.94 10.62 -10.55
CA THR A 224 -20.60 9.19 -10.43
C THR A 224 -19.83 8.72 -11.64
N GLY A 225 -18.76 7.93 -11.44
CA GLY A 225 -17.96 7.38 -12.52
C GLY A 225 -16.93 8.32 -13.15
N THR A 226 -16.71 9.53 -12.61
CA THR A 226 -15.71 10.49 -13.13
C THR A 226 -14.28 10.16 -12.74
N GLY A 227 -14.06 9.26 -11.75
CA GLY A 227 -12.74 8.88 -11.26
C GLY A 227 -12.31 9.60 -9.99
N LYS A 228 -13.24 9.98 -9.09
CA LYS A 228 -12.95 10.63 -7.80
C LYS A 228 -11.95 9.83 -6.95
N GLU A 229 -12.10 8.51 -6.94
CA GLU A 229 -11.18 7.60 -6.22
C GLU A 229 -9.74 7.69 -6.76
N LEU A 230 -9.58 7.74 -8.10
CA LEU A 230 -8.27 7.89 -8.73
C LEU A 230 -7.62 9.23 -8.36
N VAL A 231 -8.42 10.30 -8.26
CA VAL A 231 -7.95 11.62 -7.78
C VAL A 231 -7.47 11.52 -6.33
N ALA A 232 -8.23 10.87 -5.45
CA ALA A 232 -7.84 10.67 -4.04
C ALA A 232 -6.52 9.89 -3.91
N HIS A 233 -6.37 8.80 -4.66
CA HIS A 233 -5.12 8.05 -4.73
C HIS A 233 -3.95 8.89 -5.26
N SER A 234 -4.19 9.73 -6.29
CA SER A 234 -3.16 10.62 -6.84
C SER A 234 -2.71 11.69 -5.84
N VAL A 235 -3.64 12.26 -5.06
CA VAL A 235 -3.33 13.20 -3.97
C VAL A 235 -2.46 12.53 -2.89
N HIS A 236 -2.82 11.32 -2.48
CA HIS A 236 -2.05 10.59 -1.48
C HIS A 236 -0.66 10.20 -2.01
N ALA A 237 -0.58 9.65 -3.23
CA ALA A 237 0.66 9.17 -3.83
C ALA A 237 1.72 10.27 -4.02
N GLN A 238 1.28 11.53 -4.23
CA GLN A 238 2.16 12.69 -4.37
C GLN A 238 2.40 13.44 -3.05
N SER A 239 1.88 12.95 -1.92
CA SER A 239 1.97 13.61 -0.61
C SER A 239 3.20 13.17 0.19
N HIS A 240 3.51 13.91 1.26
CA HIS A 240 4.52 13.53 2.25
C HIS A 240 4.17 12.25 3.02
N ARG A 241 2.90 11.78 2.94
CA ARG A 241 2.42 10.54 3.56
C ARG A 241 2.32 9.39 2.56
N SER A 242 2.95 9.52 1.40
CA SER A 242 2.87 8.51 0.34
C SER A 242 3.40 7.12 0.74
N ASP A 243 4.32 7.04 1.70
CA ASP A 243 4.85 5.80 2.28
C ASP A 243 3.98 5.21 3.41
N LYS A 244 2.94 5.93 3.83
CA LYS A 244 2.01 5.56 4.90
C LYS A 244 0.74 4.92 4.33
N PRO A 245 -0.06 4.23 5.18
CA PRO A 245 -1.30 3.63 4.71
C PRO A 245 -2.31 4.69 4.25
N MET A 246 -3.05 4.37 3.18
CA MET A 246 -4.27 5.04 2.80
C MET A 246 -5.45 4.10 3.06
N ILE A 247 -6.30 4.47 4.00
CA ILE A 247 -7.47 3.66 4.38
C ILE A 247 -8.69 4.15 3.59
N TYR A 248 -9.26 3.26 2.78
CA TYR A 248 -10.49 3.52 2.01
C TYR A 248 -11.74 3.18 2.83
N VAL A 249 -12.72 4.08 2.79
CA VAL A 249 -14.03 3.88 3.40
C VAL A 249 -15.12 4.41 2.45
N ASN A 250 -16.00 3.53 2.01
CA ASN A 250 -17.20 3.93 1.30
C ASN A 250 -18.34 4.14 2.32
N CYS A 251 -18.72 5.40 2.55
CA CYS A 251 -19.72 5.75 3.55
C CYS A 251 -21.14 5.26 3.19
N ALA A 252 -21.46 5.16 1.90
CA ALA A 252 -22.75 4.63 1.45
C ALA A 252 -22.89 3.10 1.64
N ALA A 253 -21.76 2.39 1.71
CA ALA A 253 -21.75 0.92 1.87
C ALA A 253 -21.78 0.50 3.36
N LEU A 254 -21.66 1.43 4.30
CA LEU A 254 -21.66 1.12 5.72
C LEU A 254 -23.09 0.94 6.24
N PRO A 255 -23.44 -0.22 6.83
CA PRO A 255 -24.72 -0.38 7.50
C PRO A 255 -24.84 0.59 8.67
N GLU A 256 -25.96 1.32 8.80
CA GLU A 256 -26.15 2.35 9.84
C GLU A 256 -25.77 1.88 11.25
N GLY A 257 -26.19 0.66 11.64
CA GLY A 257 -25.88 0.12 12.97
C GLY A 257 -24.43 -0.27 13.22
N LEU A 258 -23.59 -0.35 12.16
CA LEU A 258 -22.17 -0.73 12.26
C LEU A 258 -21.24 0.40 11.85
N ALA A 259 -21.73 1.43 11.18
CA ALA A 259 -20.92 2.51 10.62
C ALA A 259 -20.04 3.19 11.69
N GLU A 260 -20.61 3.43 12.87
CA GLU A 260 -19.88 4.01 13.99
C GLU A 260 -18.74 3.13 14.47
N SER A 261 -19.01 1.84 14.65
CA SER A 261 -18.02 0.84 15.09
C SER A 261 -16.91 0.61 14.03
N GLU A 262 -17.26 0.61 12.75
CA GLU A 262 -16.27 0.48 11.66
C GLU A 262 -15.37 1.70 11.58
N LEU A 263 -15.92 2.93 11.67
CA LEU A 263 -15.12 4.15 11.59
C LEU A 263 -14.26 4.39 12.83
N PHE A 264 -14.86 4.29 14.03
CA PHE A 264 -14.24 4.73 15.27
C PHE A 264 -13.75 3.59 16.17
N GLY A 265 -14.08 2.32 15.83
CA GLY A 265 -13.75 1.16 16.65
C GLY A 265 -14.70 0.95 17.84
N HIS A 266 -14.54 -0.20 18.50
CA HIS A 266 -15.33 -0.53 19.69
C HIS A 266 -14.53 -1.31 20.73
N VAL A 267 -14.96 -1.22 21.98
CA VAL A 267 -14.47 -2.06 23.06
C VAL A 267 -15.34 -3.30 23.22
N LYS A 268 -14.82 -4.33 23.85
CA LYS A 268 -15.59 -5.53 24.17
C LYS A 268 -16.83 -5.15 25.01
N GLY A 269 -18.00 -5.65 24.62
CA GLY A 269 -19.27 -5.39 25.31
C GLY A 269 -19.98 -4.08 24.91
N ALA A 270 -19.48 -3.33 23.95
CA ALA A 270 -20.08 -2.07 23.49
C ALA A 270 -21.51 -2.22 22.94
N PHE A 271 -21.81 -3.35 22.33
CA PHE A 271 -23.12 -3.72 21.80
C PHE A 271 -23.28 -5.26 21.74
N THR A 272 -24.48 -5.74 21.48
CA THR A 272 -24.75 -7.18 21.32
C THR A 272 -23.98 -7.73 20.12
N GLY A 273 -22.98 -8.59 20.39
CA GLY A 273 -22.06 -9.13 19.36
C GLY A 273 -20.63 -8.56 19.41
N ALA A 274 -20.35 -7.56 20.23
CA ALA A 274 -19.00 -7.04 20.46
C ALA A 274 -18.16 -7.97 21.36
N ASN A 275 -17.71 -9.10 20.83
CA ASN A 275 -17.01 -10.13 21.60
C ASN A 275 -15.52 -9.78 21.88
N SER A 276 -14.94 -8.84 21.13
CA SER A 276 -13.53 -8.44 21.27
C SER A 276 -13.38 -6.93 21.03
N HIS A 277 -12.21 -6.38 21.37
CA HIS A 277 -11.83 -5.05 20.96
C HIS A 277 -11.53 -5.03 19.45
N ARG A 278 -11.99 -4.00 18.74
CA ARG A 278 -11.67 -3.80 17.32
C ARG A 278 -11.29 -2.34 17.05
N ALA A 279 -10.13 -2.15 16.44
CA ALA A 279 -9.67 -0.84 16.01
C ALA A 279 -10.54 -0.32 14.85
N GLY A 280 -10.86 0.97 14.88
CA GLY A 280 -11.60 1.66 13.83
C GLY A 280 -10.73 2.06 12.64
N LYS A 281 -11.37 2.45 11.54
CA LYS A 281 -10.67 2.90 10.32
C LYS A 281 -9.78 4.11 10.58
N PHE A 282 -10.16 5.03 11.46
CA PHE A 282 -9.33 6.18 11.84
C PHE A 282 -8.08 5.77 12.61
N GLU A 283 -8.16 4.78 13.50
CA GLU A 283 -6.98 4.25 14.19
C GLU A 283 -6.02 3.56 13.21
N LEU A 284 -6.56 2.80 12.24
CA LEU A 284 -5.76 2.14 11.22
C LEU A 284 -5.10 3.13 10.25
N ALA A 285 -5.68 4.33 10.12
CA ALA A 285 -5.15 5.41 9.28
C ALA A 285 -4.14 6.31 10.02
N ASP A 286 -3.86 6.07 11.31
CA ASP A 286 -2.98 6.93 12.09
C ASP A 286 -1.60 7.10 11.46
N GLY A 287 -1.12 8.33 11.39
CA GLY A 287 0.08 8.73 10.66
C GLY A 287 -0.04 8.73 9.14
N GLY A 288 -1.17 8.25 8.59
CA GLY A 288 -1.43 8.10 7.15
C GLY A 288 -2.55 9.00 6.63
N THR A 289 -3.36 8.45 5.73
CA THR A 289 -4.49 9.16 5.08
C THR A 289 -5.75 8.29 5.16
N ILE A 290 -6.90 8.90 5.40
CA ILE A 290 -8.19 8.26 5.22
C ILE A 290 -8.91 8.89 4.02
N PHE A 291 -9.47 8.05 3.16
CA PHE A 291 -10.33 8.46 2.06
C PHE A 291 -11.77 8.05 2.36
N LEU A 292 -12.63 9.05 2.51
CA LEU A 292 -14.06 8.91 2.77
C LEU A 292 -14.82 9.13 1.47
N ASP A 293 -15.21 8.05 0.82
CA ASP A 293 -16.02 8.14 -0.40
C ASP A 293 -17.51 8.25 -0.05
N GLU A 294 -18.25 9.05 -0.83
CA GLU A 294 -19.66 9.39 -0.64
C GLU A 294 -19.94 9.90 0.78
N VAL A 295 -19.12 10.86 1.26
CA VAL A 295 -19.22 11.43 2.62
C VAL A 295 -20.58 12.06 2.93
N GLY A 296 -21.32 12.52 1.90
CA GLY A 296 -22.68 13.04 2.03
C GLY A 296 -23.73 12.02 2.50
N GLU A 297 -23.39 10.72 2.49
CA GLU A 297 -24.27 9.65 2.97
C GLU A 297 -24.15 9.38 4.47
N LEU A 298 -23.22 10.04 5.18
CA LEU A 298 -23.02 9.85 6.60
C LEU A 298 -24.21 10.39 7.42
N PRO A 299 -24.76 9.62 8.37
CA PRO A 299 -25.75 10.11 9.33
C PRO A 299 -25.23 11.28 10.17
N LEU A 300 -26.08 12.24 10.54
CA LEU A 300 -25.72 13.44 11.30
C LEU A 300 -24.95 13.16 12.61
N ILE A 301 -25.26 12.06 13.28
CA ILE A 301 -24.56 11.61 14.50
C ILE A 301 -23.09 11.33 14.19
N LEU A 302 -22.80 10.65 13.08
CA LEU A 302 -21.43 10.31 12.68
C LEU A 302 -20.69 11.53 12.14
N GLN A 303 -21.40 12.46 11.49
CA GLN A 303 -20.83 13.74 11.08
C GLN A 303 -20.29 14.54 12.28
N ALA A 304 -20.99 14.53 13.42
CA ALA A 304 -20.52 15.20 14.64
C ALA A 304 -19.24 14.55 15.21
N LYS A 305 -19.15 13.23 15.19
CA LYS A 305 -17.93 12.50 15.62
C LYS A 305 -16.77 12.72 14.65
N LEU A 306 -17.04 12.66 13.35
CA LEU A 306 -16.05 12.97 12.32
C LEU A 306 -15.46 14.38 12.49
N LEU A 307 -16.31 15.35 12.80
CA LEU A 307 -15.86 16.73 13.05
C LEU A 307 -14.84 16.80 14.20
N ARG A 308 -15.06 16.07 15.30
CA ARG A 308 -14.11 16.04 16.44
C ARG A 308 -12.76 15.47 16.01
N VAL A 309 -12.76 14.39 15.24
CA VAL A 309 -11.51 13.80 14.72
C VAL A 309 -10.77 14.79 13.82
N ILE A 310 -11.48 15.50 12.93
CA ILE A 310 -10.86 16.46 12.00
C ILE A 310 -10.31 17.69 12.73
N GLN A 311 -11.02 18.17 13.78
CA GLN A 311 -10.64 19.40 14.48
C GLN A 311 -9.56 19.20 15.53
N GLN A 312 -9.67 18.14 16.30
CA GLN A 312 -8.89 17.91 17.52
C GLN A 312 -7.95 16.70 17.41
N GLY A 313 -8.14 15.86 16.40
CA GLY A 313 -7.45 14.56 16.32
C GLY A 313 -7.95 13.55 17.36
N GLU A 314 -9.06 13.87 18.05
CA GLU A 314 -9.60 13.03 19.13
C GLU A 314 -10.59 12.00 18.58
N LEU A 315 -10.35 10.75 18.95
CA LEU A 315 -11.16 9.61 18.61
C LEU A 315 -11.65 8.92 19.89
N GLN A 316 -12.93 8.57 19.94
CA GLN A 316 -13.51 7.80 21.03
C GLN A 316 -14.13 6.53 20.47
N ARG A 317 -13.72 5.37 20.99
CA ARG A 317 -14.29 4.06 20.63
C ARG A 317 -15.71 3.92 21.18
N VAL A 318 -16.55 3.19 20.47
CA VAL A 318 -17.91 2.87 20.94
C VAL A 318 -17.81 2.04 22.24
N GLY A 319 -18.55 2.48 23.28
CA GLY A 319 -18.55 1.86 24.59
C GLY A 319 -17.34 2.18 25.47
N SER A 320 -16.51 3.16 25.12
CA SER A 320 -15.35 3.59 25.91
C SER A 320 -15.41 5.10 26.18
N ASP A 321 -15.03 5.52 27.38
CA ASP A 321 -14.85 6.93 27.73
C ASP A 321 -13.43 7.44 27.47
N GLN A 322 -12.52 6.55 27.01
CA GLN A 322 -11.14 6.93 26.71
C GLN A 322 -11.04 7.61 25.34
N HIS A 323 -10.34 8.75 25.29
CA HIS A 323 -9.98 9.46 24.07
C HIS A 323 -8.62 8.97 23.59
N LEU A 324 -8.53 8.69 22.29
CA LEU A 324 -7.31 8.35 21.58
C LEU A 324 -6.95 9.53 20.66
N MET A 325 -5.67 9.86 20.59
CA MET A 325 -5.19 10.87 19.65
C MET A 325 -4.74 10.20 18.36
N VAL A 326 -5.22 10.70 17.23
CA VAL A 326 -4.86 10.23 15.89
C VAL A 326 -4.46 11.39 14.99
N ASN A 327 -3.45 11.17 14.15
CA ASN A 327 -2.98 12.15 13.18
C ASN A 327 -3.25 11.63 11.76
N VAL A 328 -4.42 11.95 11.22
CA VAL A 328 -4.88 11.42 9.93
C VAL A 328 -5.17 12.56 8.96
N ARG A 329 -4.60 12.49 7.75
CA ARG A 329 -4.97 13.36 6.63
C ARG A 329 -6.31 12.92 6.06
N ILE A 330 -7.24 13.87 5.84
CA ILE A 330 -8.58 13.57 5.35
C ILE A 330 -8.67 13.90 3.85
N ILE A 331 -9.14 12.95 3.06
CA ILE A 331 -9.62 13.16 1.70
C ILE A 331 -11.07 12.68 1.67
N ALA A 332 -12.00 13.54 1.30
CA ALA A 332 -13.41 13.20 1.19
C ALA A 332 -13.88 13.33 -0.25
N ALA A 333 -14.78 12.46 -0.70
CA ALA A 333 -15.40 12.55 -2.00
C ALA A 333 -16.94 12.46 -1.90
N THR A 334 -17.62 13.11 -2.83
CA THR A 334 -19.08 13.02 -2.95
C THR A 334 -19.55 13.38 -4.36
N ASN A 335 -20.67 12.84 -4.77
CA ASN A 335 -21.41 13.26 -5.97
C ASN A 335 -22.54 14.24 -5.63
N ARG A 336 -22.85 14.46 -4.33
CA ARG A 336 -23.88 15.38 -3.85
C ARG A 336 -23.37 16.82 -3.79
N GLN A 337 -24.29 17.78 -3.89
CA GLN A 337 -24.03 19.21 -3.65
C GLN A 337 -24.19 19.48 -2.15
N LEU A 338 -23.05 19.38 -1.39
CA LEU A 338 -23.10 19.47 0.07
C LEU A 338 -23.67 20.79 0.58
N GLU A 339 -23.53 21.89 -0.18
CA GLU A 339 -24.15 23.18 0.14
C GLU A 339 -25.68 23.05 0.26
N LYS A 340 -26.30 22.34 -0.67
CA LYS A 340 -27.75 22.09 -0.64
C LYS A 340 -28.15 21.12 0.47
N GLU A 341 -27.30 20.13 0.77
CA GLU A 341 -27.54 19.22 1.89
C GLU A 341 -27.44 19.96 3.25
N VAL A 342 -26.59 21.00 3.35
CA VAL A 342 -26.49 21.88 4.51
C VAL A 342 -27.78 22.70 4.65
N GLU A 343 -28.26 23.30 3.56
CA GLU A 343 -29.53 24.05 3.57
C GLU A 343 -30.74 23.17 3.94
N ALA A 344 -30.73 21.92 3.51
CA ALA A 344 -31.76 20.92 3.84
C ALA A 344 -31.62 20.34 5.25
N GLY A 345 -30.55 20.68 6.00
CA GLY A 345 -30.26 20.11 7.33
C GLY A 345 -29.79 18.65 7.33
N ALA A 346 -29.48 18.08 6.17
CA ALA A 346 -28.97 16.69 6.03
C ALA A 346 -27.45 16.60 6.22
N PHE A 347 -26.75 17.73 6.09
CA PHE A 347 -25.31 17.81 6.34
C PHE A 347 -25.00 19.00 7.27
N ARG A 348 -24.01 18.83 8.18
CA ARG A 348 -23.63 19.89 9.13
C ARG A 348 -22.77 20.95 8.45
N ALA A 349 -23.10 22.22 8.65
CA ALA A 349 -22.34 23.35 8.12
C ALA A 349 -20.91 23.41 8.66
N ASP A 350 -20.70 23.10 9.95
CA ASP A 350 -19.37 23.09 10.57
C ASP A 350 -18.46 22.01 9.98
N LEU A 351 -18.97 20.82 9.71
CA LEU A 351 -18.23 19.75 9.05
C LEU A 351 -17.92 20.12 7.59
N PHE A 352 -18.89 20.67 6.86
CA PHE A 352 -18.70 21.13 5.48
C PHE A 352 -17.50 22.08 5.37
N HIS A 353 -17.46 23.13 6.22
CA HIS A 353 -16.34 24.09 6.20
C HIS A 353 -14.98 23.47 6.55
N ARG A 354 -14.94 22.41 7.34
CA ARG A 354 -13.71 21.69 7.69
C ARG A 354 -13.24 20.73 6.61
N LEU A 355 -14.16 20.16 5.84
CA LEU A 355 -13.84 19.30 4.69
C LEU A 355 -13.50 20.13 3.45
N ASN A 356 -14.20 21.24 3.23
CA ASN A 356 -14.07 22.10 2.04
C ASN A 356 -12.94 23.14 2.16
N VAL A 357 -11.78 22.72 2.67
CA VAL A 357 -10.59 23.59 2.74
C VAL A 357 -9.94 23.71 1.38
N PHE A 358 -9.79 22.59 0.67
CA PHE A 358 -9.31 22.58 -0.69
C PHE A 358 -10.26 21.77 -1.59
N PRO A 359 -11.20 22.45 -2.28
CA PRO A 359 -12.10 21.78 -3.20
C PRO A 359 -11.42 21.37 -4.50
N ILE A 360 -11.65 20.13 -4.93
CA ILE A 360 -11.25 19.61 -6.23
C ILE A 360 -12.51 19.14 -6.96
N GLN A 361 -12.85 19.81 -8.05
CA GLN A 361 -13.92 19.37 -8.92
C GLN A 361 -13.40 18.49 -10.05
N VAL A 362 -13.92 17.26 -10.14
CA VAL A 362 -13.59 16.34 -11.23
C VAL A 362 -14.56 16.59 -12.39
N PRO A 363 -14.08 17.02 -13.55
CA PRO A 363 -14.94 17.35 -14.68
C PRO A 363 -15.63 16.09 -15.22
N PRO A 364 -16.91 16.17 -15.62
CA PRO A 364 -17.59 15.07 -16.28
C PRO A 364 -17.00 14.80 -17.68
N LEU A 365 -17.10 13.55 -18.14
CA LEU A 365 -16.44 13.10 -19.39
C LEU A 365 -16.87 13.92 -20.60
N ARG A 366 -18.13 14.31 -20.68
CA ARG A 366 -18.70 15.13 -21.77
C ARG A 366 -18.09 16.53 -21.92
N THR A 367 -17.35 17.02 -20.91
CA THR A 367 -16.64 18.32 -20.95
C THR A 367 -15.14 18.18 -21.18
N ARG A 368 -14.65 16.96 -21.40
CA ARG A 368 -13.24 16.63 -21.60
C ARG A 368 -12.99 16.40 -23.09
N ASP A 369 -12.90 17.45 -23.87
CA ASP A 369 -12.73 17.36 -25.32
C ASP A 369 -11.45 16.60 -25.69
N GLY A 370 -11.57 15.58 -26.55
CA GLY A 370 -10.47 14.74 -27.02
C GLY A 370 -10.00 13.65 -26.04
N ASP A 371 -10.57 13.53 -24.86
CA ASP A 371 -10.18 12.48 -23.89
C ASP A 371 -10.78 11.11 -24.22
N ILE A 372 -11.93 11.05 -24.88
CA ILE A 372 -12.63 9.77 -25.17
C ILE A 372 -11.79 8.82 -26.01
N PRO A 373 -11.15 9.22 -27.13
CA PRO A 373 -10.30 8.32 -27.90
C PRO A 373 -9.09 7.82 -27.08
N VAL A 374 -8.49 8.69 -26.27
CA VAL A 374 -7.33 8.33 -25.43
C VAL A 374 -7.74 7.35 -24.34
N LEU A 375 -8.87 7.60 -23.67
CA LEU A 375 -9.44 6.68 -22.69
C LEU A 375 -9.84 5.35 -23.32
N ALA A 376 -10.45 5.37 -24.50
CA ALA A 376 -10.83 4.15 -25.21
C ALA A 376 -9.60 3.29 -25.56
N GLY A 377 -8.50 3.91 -25.98
CA GLY A 377 -7.23 3.22 -26.20
C GLY A 377 -6.67 2.58 -24.92
N TYR A 378 -6.66 3.32 -23.83
CA TYR A 378 -6.20 2.83 -22.52
C TYR A 378 -7.06 1.68 -22.00
N LEU A 379 -8.38 1.81 -22.06
CA LEU A 379 -9.32 0.79 -21.63
C LEU A 379 -9.25 -0.48 -22.49
N LEU A 380 -9.06 -0.29 -23.80
CA LEU A 380 -8.88 -1.43 -24.72
C LEU A 380 -7.60 -2.20 -24.41
N GLU A 381 -6.52 -1.51 -24.01
CA GLU A 381 -5.28 -2.19 -23.63
C GLU A 381 -5.47 -3.07 -22.39
N LYS A 382 -6.24 -2.63 -21.40
CA LYS A 382 -6.62 -3.47 -20.25
C LYS A 382 -7.39 -4.72 -20.71
N VAL A 383 -8.34 -4.55 -21.64
CA VAL A 383 -9.12 -5.67 -22.18
C VAL A 383 -8.23 -6.65 -22.96
N ARG A 384 -7.28 -6.15 -23.77
CA ARG A 384 -6.31 -6.98 -24.48
C ARG A 384 -5.50 -7.87 -23.55
N GLN A 385 -5.01 -7.29 -22.45
CA GLN A 385 -4.24 -8.01 -21.44
C GLN A 385 -5.11 -9.04 -20.70
N GLN A 386 -6.32 -8.65 -20.31
CA GLN A 386 -7.22 -9.49 -19.53
C GLN A 386 -7.72 -10.71 -20.32
N PHE A 387 -8.01 -10.53 -21.62
CA PHE A 387 -8.59 -11.58 -22.47
C PHE A 387 -7.61 -12.18 -23.48
N ASN A 388 -6.32 -11.87 -23.35
CA ASN A 388 -5.24 -12.33 -24.26
C ASN A 388 -5.57 -12.12 -25.74
N ALA A 389 -6.07 -10.91 -26.07
CA ALA A 389 -6.51 -10.53 -27.42
C ALA A 389 -5.65 -9.35 -27.96
N PRO A 390 -4.33 -9.55 -28.24
CA PRO A 390 -3.39 -8.47 -28.55
C PRO A 390 -3.74 -7.71 -29.83
N ASN A 391 -4.42 -8.34 -30.77
CA ASN A 391 -4.75 -7.76 -32.08
C ASN A 391 -6.12 -7.04 -32.10
N LEU A 392 -6.82 -6.93 -30.95
CA LEU A 392 -8.11 -6.28 -30.89
C LEU A 392 -7.95 -4.76 -31.01
N HIS A 393 -8.70 -4.10 -31.89
CA HIS A 393 -8.69 -2.63 -32.06
C HIS A 393 -10.09 -2.08 -32.28
N VAL A 394 -10.28 -0.79 -32.00
CA VAL A 394 -11.54 -0.08 -32.22
C VAL A 394 -11.54 0.56 -33.59
N HIS A 395 -12.60 0.38 -34.37
CA HIS A 395 -12.73 1.02 -35.67
C HIS A 395 -12.88 2.56 -35.51
N PRO A 396 -12.23 3.40 -36.36
CA PRO A 396 -12.28 4.86 -36.22
C PRO A 396 -13.71 5.44 -36.19
N LYS A 397 -14.65 4.91 -36.97
CA LYS A 397 -16.05 5.34 -36.94
C LYS A 397 -16.71 5.12 -35.56
N VAL A 398 -16.29 4.07 -34.83
CA VAL A 398 -16.77 3.83 -33.47
C VAL A 398 -16.26 4.93 -32.54
N LEU A 399 -14.99 5.32 -32.63
CA LEU A 399 -14.43 6.40 -31.80
C LEU A 399 -15.19 7.72 -32.00
N THR A 400 -15.47 8.08 -33.26
CA THR A 400 -16.27 9.29 -33.57
C THR A 400 -17.68 9.21 -32.95
N GLN A 401 -18.31 8.03 -32.99
CA GLN A 401 -19.63 7.84 -32.38
C GLN A 401 -19.55 7.93 -30.85
N LEU A 402 -18.52 7.35 -30.21
CA LEU A 402 -18.33 7.44 -28.78
C LEU A 402 -18.13 8.89 -28.31
N GLU A 403 -17.46 9.74 -29.10
CA GLU A 403 -17.27 11.17 -28.80
C GLU A 403 -18.58 11.96 -28.84
N SER A 404 -19.57 11.54 -29.63
CA SER A 404 -20.85 12.23 -29.74
C SER A 404 -21.82 11.94 -28.59
N LEU A 405 -21.52 10.97 -27.73
CA LEU A 405 -22.40 10.53 -26.67
C LEU A 405 -22.22 11.32 -25.35
N PRO A 406 -23.29 11.56 -24.59
CA PRO A 406 -23.24 12.39 -23.40
C PRO A 406 -22.58 11.73 -22.18
N TRP A 407 -22.42 10.43 -22.15
CA TRP A 407 -21.76 9.65 -21.08
C TRP A 407 -22.18 10.06 -19.66
N TYR A 408 -23.46 9.92 -19.32
CA TYR A 408 -23.98 10.28 -17.99
C TYR A 408 -23.35 9.46 -16.85
N GLY A 409 -22.94 8.20 -17.11
CA GLY A 409 -22.15 7.39 -16.19
C GLY A 409 -20.63 7.59 -16.33
N ASN A 410 -20.20 8.59 -17.12
CA ASN A 410 -18.82 9.03 -17.28
C ASN A 410 -17.86 7.90 -17.70
N VAL A 411 -16.64 7.84 -17.13
CA VAL A 411 -15.60 6.86 -17.50
C VAL A 411 -16.04 5.43 -17.16
N ARG A 412 -16.80 5.24 -16.09
CA ARG A 412 -17.32 3.90 -15.72
C ARG A 412 -18.27 3.34 -16.77
N GLU A 413 -19.15 4.17 -17.30
CA GLU A 413 -20.05 3.78 -18.41
C GLU A 413 -19.28 3.46 -19.67
N LEU A 414 -18.30 4.30 -20.04
CA LEU A 414 -17.42 4.08 -21.18
C LEU A 414 -16.65 2.76 -21.05
N GLU A 415 -16.07 2.49 -19.88
CA GLU A 415 -15.33 1.25 -19.59
C GLU A 415 -16.22 0.01 -19.74
N HIS A 416 -17.41 0.02 -19.13
CA HIS A 416 -18.35 -1.10 -19.23
C HIS A 416 -18.84 -1.32 -20.67
N THR A 417 -19.09 -0.25 -21.39
CA THR A 417 -19.60 -0.30 -22.76
C THR A 417 -18.53 -0.83 -23.73
N LEU A 418 -17.30 -0.35 -23.62
CA LEU A 418 -16.17 -0.84 -24.42
C LEU A 418 -15.83 -2.29 -24.09
N THR A 419 -15.83 -2.66 -22.80
CA THR A 419 -15.55 -4.04 -22.38
C THR A 419 -16.57 -5.01 -22.94
N ARG A 420 -17.87 -4.68 -22.90
CA ARG A 420 -18.92 -5.53 -23.50
C ARG A 420 -18.75 -5.66 -25.01
N ALA A 421 -18.52 -4.56 -25.71
CA ALA A 421 -18.31 -4.58 -27.16
C ALA A 421 -17.06 -5.39 -27.55
N ALA A 422 -15.99 -5.29 -26.76
CA ALA A 422 -14.78 -6.08 -26.94
C ALA A 422 -15.04 -7.58 -26.76
N LEU A 423 -15.79 -7.96 -25.72
CA LEU A 423 -16.17 -9.36 -25.50
C LEU A 423 -17.00 -9.92 -26.63
N HIS A 424 -17.99 -9.16 -27.17
CA HIS A 424 -18.77 -9.56 -28.33
C HIS A 424 -17.88 -9.75 -29.56
N ALA A 425 -16.94 -8.84 -29.81
CA ALA A 425 -16.00 -8.95 -30.92
C ALA A 425 -15.13 -10.22 -30.78
N ILE A 426 -14.56 -10.46 -29.60
CA ILE A 426 -13.73 -11.65 -29.31
C ILE A 426 -14.56 -12.94 -29.51
N GLN A 427 -15.78 -12.97 -29.02
CA GLN A 427 -16.69 -14.12 -29.17
C GLN A 427 -17.02 -14.44 -30.65
N GLN A 428 -17.07 -13.40 -31.48
CA GLN A 428 -17.28 -13.55 -32.93
C GLN A 428 -15.98 -13.81 -33.71
N GLY A 429 -14.82 -13.91 -33.04
CA GLY A 429 -13.52 -14.07 -33.68
C GLY A 429 -13.03 -12.83 -34.44
N ALA A 430 -13.60 -11.66 -34.15
CA ALA A 430 -13.24 -10.41 -34.83
C ALA A 430 -12.07 -9.73 -34.11
N SER A 431 -11.12 -9.21 -34.89
CA SER A 431 -10.01 -8.38 -34.39
C SER A 431 -10.36 -6.89 -34.33
N THR A 432 -11.52 -6.48 -34.85
CA THR A 432 -11.96 -5.08 -34.88
C THR A 432 -13.31 -4.93 -34.21
N ILE A 433 -13.39 -4.02 -33.24
CA ILE A 433 -14.64 -3.61 -32.60
C ILE A 433 -15.36 -2.65 -33.55
N MET A 434 -16.55 -3.07 -34.00
CA MET A 434 -17.43 -2.33 -34.89
C MET A 434 -18.72 -1.91 -34.15
N LEU A 435 -19.54 -1.03 -34.71
CA LEU A 435 -20.78 -0.55 -34.10
C LEU A 435 -21.78 -1.67 -33.76
N ASN A 436 -21.82 -2.74 -34.56
CA ASN A 436 -22.69 -3.90 -34.31
C ASN A 436 -22.31 -4.75 -33.09
N HIS A 437 -21.12 -4.53 -32.50
CA HIS A 437 -20.71 -5.20 -31.27
C HIS A 437 -21.23 -4.48 -30.02
N PHE A 438 -21.72 -3.26 -30.17
CA PHE A 438 -22.35 -2.52 -29.07
C PHE A 438 -23.82 -2.90 -28.96
N ASP A 439 -24.36 -2.84 -27.74
CA ASP A 439 -25.79 -3.01 -27.51
C ASP A 439 -26.59 -1.94 -28.28
N THR A 440 -27.82 -2.29 -28.65
CA THR A 440 -28.73 -1.48 -29.49
C THR A 440 -28.95 -0.04 -29.00
N SER A 441 -28.58 0.28 -27.75
CA SER A 441 -28.67 1.65 -27.21
C SER A 441 -27.73 2.66 -27.88
N LEU A 442 -26.56 2.23 -28.38
CA LEU A 442 -25.64 3.08 -29.14
C LEU A 442 -26.02 3.21 -30.62
N ALA A 443 -26.70 2.21 -31.15
CA ALA A 443 -27.23 2.24 -32.51
C ALA A 443 -28.51 3.10 -32.64
N LEU A 444 -29.19 3.39 -31.52
CA LEU A 444 -30.44 4.15 -31.51
C LEU A 444 -30.30 5.65 -31.65
N ASP A 445 -29.09 6.24 -31.50
CA ASP A 445 -28.93 7.67 -31.76
C ASP A 445 -28.84 8.01 -33.26
N ASP A 446 -28.39 7.08 -34.12
CA ASP A 446 -28.61 7.21 -35.59
C ASP A 446 -30.09 7.02 -35.97
N VAL A 447 -30.85 6.23 -35.18
CA VAL A 447 -32.29 6.04 -35.38
C VAL A 447 -33.11 7.16 -34.75
N LYS A 448 -32.60 7.86 -33.68
CA LYS A 448 -33.30 9.03 -33.15
C LYS A 448 -33.27 10.25 -34.04
N ASN A 449 -32.26 10.40 -34.92
CA ASN A 449 -32.29 11.40 -35.96
C ASN A 449 -33.29 11.04 -37.10
N THR A 450 -33.63 9.75 -37.25
CA THR A 450 -34.75 9.32 -38.11
C THR A 450 -36.09 9.35 -37.41
N SER A 451 -36.12 9.37 -36.04
CA SER A 451 -37.38 9.40 -35.28
C SER A 451 -38.11 10.75 -35.33
N HIS A 452 -37.52 11.79 -35.92
CA HIS A 452 -38.25 13.01 -36.24
C HIS A 452 -39.39 12.82 -37.26
N TYR A 453 -39.38 11.71 -37.99
CA TYR A 453 -40.36 11.40 -39.04
C TYR A 453 -41.40 10.36 -38.64
N LEU A 454 -41.30 9.77 -37.44
CA LEU A 454 -42.38 8.91 -36.95
C LEU A 454 -43.44 9.78 -36.26
N PRO A 455 -44.72 9.68 -36.67
CA PRO A 455 -45.78 10.52 -36.11
C PRO A 455 -45.96 10.22 -34.64
N LYS A 456 -45.75 11.23 -33.76
CA LYS A 456 -46.05 11.14 -32.33
C LYS A 456 -47.55 11.07 -32.01
N LYS A 457 -48.39 11.33 -33.01
CA LYS A 457 -49.86 11.20 -33.01
C LYS A 457 -50.31 10.73 -34.38
N SER A 458 -51.49 10.07 -34.44
CA SER A 458 -52.11 9.70 -35.69
C SER A 458 -52.36 10.92 -36.56
N GLN A 459 -51.58 11.09 -37.63
CA GLN A 459 -51.68 12.19 -38.59
C GLN A 459 -51.84 11.58 -40.00
N PRO A 460 -52.59 12.25 -40.89
CA PRO A 460 -52.73 11.77 -42.27
C PRO A 460 -51.39 11.68 -42.97
N MET A 461 -51.15 10.65 -43.73
CA MET A 461 -49.91 10.37 -44.49
C MET A 461 -49.48 11.58 -45.33
N ARG A 462 -50.45 12.32 -45.88
CA ARG A 462 -50.23 13.50 -46.69
C ARG A 462 -49.53 14.64 -45.94
N GLU A 463 -49.96 14.93 -44.70
CA GLU A 463 -49.38 15.96 -43.86
C GLU A 463 -47.96 15.59 -43.45
N LEU A 464 -47.67 14.36 -43.19
CA LEU A 464 -46.33 13.85 -42.88
C LEU A 464 -45.39 14.03 -44.09
N ILE A 465 -45.82 13.70 -45.28
CA ILE A 465 -45.02 13.87 -46.49
C ILE A 465 -44.79 15.36 -46.76
N GLU A 466 -45.78 16.21 -46.58
CA GLU A 466 -45.66 17.66 -46.77
C GLU A 466 -44.70 18.29 -45.73
N SER A 467 -44.74 17.84 -44.49
CA SER A 467 -43.79 18.28 -43.44
C SER A 467 -42.35 17.86 -43.78
N TYR A 468 -42.15 16.59 -44.17
CA TYR A 468 -40.83 16.09 -44.54
C TYR A 468 -40.24 16.81 -45.75
N GLN A 469 -41.03 17.07 -46.77
CA GLN A 469 -40.63 17.81 -47.95
C GLN A 469 -40.24 19.26 -47.61
N ARG A 470 -40.96 19.89 -46.67
CA ARG A 470 -40.64 21.23 -46.15
C ARG A 470 -39.27 21.25 -45.50
N ASP A 471 -39.03 20.33 -44.53
CA ASP A 471 -37.78 20.26 -43.79
C ASP A 471 -36.57 20.01 -44.70
N LEU A 472 -36.72 19.15 -45.71
CA LEU A 472 -35.68 18.88 -46.69
C LEU A 472 -35.34 20.14 -47.55
N ILE A 473 -36.35 20.88 -47.97
CA ILE A 473 -36.14 22.09 -48.77
C ILE A 473 -35.52 23.20 -47.94
N GLU A 474 -35.98 23.40 -46.70
CA GLU A 474 -35.42 24.37 -45.79
C GLU A 474 -33.98 24.05 -45.42
N HIS A 475 -33.67 22.78 -45.18
CA HIS A 475 -32.29 22.32 -44.94
C HIS A 475 -31.39 22.59 -46.18
N ALA A 476 -31.83 22.23 -47.36
CA ALA A 476 -31.07 22.49 -48.59
C ALA A 476 -30.85 23.98 -48.83
N LEU A 477 -31.84 24.82 -48.58
CA LEU A 477 -31.72 26.27 -48.67
C LEU A 477 -30.75 26.83 -47.63
N SER A 478 -30.76 26.33 -46.41
CA SER A 478 -29.82 26.76 -45.36
C SER A 478 -28.37 26.45 -45.72
N GLN A 479 -28.10 25.24 -46.26
CA GLN A 479 -26.77 24.83 -46.69
C GLN A 479 -26.26 25.59 -47.91
N THR A 480 -27.16 26.13 -48.72
CA THR A 480 -26.81 26.82 -50.00
C THR A 480 -26.98 28.35 -49.93
N GLY A 481 -27.07 28.89 -48.68
CA GLY A 481 -27.20 30.34 -48.48
C GLY A 481 -28.47 30.97 -49.05
N GLY A 482 -29.57 30.21 -49.14
CA GLY A 482 -30.87 30.66 -49.63
C GLY A 482 -31.01 30.68 -51.15
N VAL A 483 -30.04 30.15 -51.91
CA VAL A 483 -30.04 30.17 -53.37
C VAL A 483 -30.77 28.94 -53.94
N TRP A 484 -31.98 29.12 -54.43
CA TRP A 484 -32.86 28.07 -54.99
C TRP A 484 -32.21 27.20 -56.08
N ALA A 485 -31.35 27.80 -56.93
CA ALA A 485 -30.67 27.07 -57.99
C ALA A 485 -29.67 26.07 -57.41
N LYS A 486 -28.88 26.46 -56.38
CA LYS A 486 -27.93 25.59 -55.70
C LYS A 486 -28.63 24.54 -54.83
N ALA A 487 -29.75 24.89 -54.19
CA ALA A 487 -30.56 23.95 -53.44
C ALA A 487 -31.18 22.88 -54.36
N ALA A 488 -31.59 23.22 -55.57
CA ALA A 488 -32.08 22.29 -56.57
C ALA A 488 -31.00 21.31 -57.04
N GLU A 489 -29.79 21.79 -57.26
CA GLU A 489 -28.62 20.98 -57.58
C GLU A 489 -28.25 20.04 -56.42
N PHE A 490 -28.27 20.54 -55.19
CA PHE A 490 -28.02 19.77 -53.99
C PHE A 490 -29.03 18.63 -53.81
N LEU A 491 -30.32 18.87 -54.09
CA LEU A 491 -31.38 17.87 -54.02
C LEU A 491 -31.56 17.06 -55.32
N GLN A 492 -30.72 17.28 -56.33
CA GLN A 492 -30.79 16.63 -57.67
C GLN A 492 -32.17 16.75 -58.31
N MET A 493 -32.78 17.94 -58.21
CA MET A 493 -34.10 18.26 -58.74
C MET A 493 -34.06 19.40 -59.74
N ASP A 494 -35.04 19.45 -60.65
CA ASP A 494 -35.22 20.61 -61.50
C ASP A 494 -35.59 21.87 -60.68
N ARG A 495 -34.93 23.00 -60.99
CA ARG A 495 -35.09 24.25 -60.22
C ARG A 495 -36.57 24.72 -60.20
N GLY A 496 -37.28 24.61 -61.34
CA GLY A 496 -38.67 25.03 -61.43
C GLY A 496 -39.61 24.14 -60.57
N ASN A 497 -39.29 22.86 -60.52
CA ASN A 497 -40.06 21.90 -59.71
C ASN A 497 -39.82 22.14 -58.20
N LEU A 498 -38.58 22.33 -57.77
CA LEU A 498 -38.26 22.64 -56.38
C LEU A 498 -38.91 23.92 -55.93
N TYR A 499 -38.84 25.00 -56.71
CA TYR A 499 -39.47 26.30 -56.43
C TYR A 499 -40.99 26.20 -56.31
N ARG A 500 -41.65 25.49 -57.23
CA ARG A 500 -43.12 25.26 -57.18
C ARG A 500 -43.52 24.45 -55.95
N MET A 501 -42.73 23.46 -55.61
CA MET A 501 -42.98 22.61 -54.41
C MET A 501 -42.78 23.43 -53.13
N GLY A 502 -41.69 24.20 -53.01
CA GLY A 502 -41.45 25.09 -51.88
C GLY A 502 -42.57 26.12 -51.67
N LYS A 503 -43.02 26.76 -52.76
CA LYS A 503 -44.15 27.70 -52.70
C LYS A 503 -45.44 27.06 -52.26
N LYS A 504 -45.75 25.82 -52.69
CA LYS A 504 -46.90 25.04 -52.27
C LYS A 504 -46.85 24.70 -50.80
N LEU A 505 -45.66 24.47 -50.26
CA LEU A 505 -45.39 24.13 -48.84
C LEU A 505 -45.23 25.37 -47.95
N GLY A 506 -45.40 26.60 -48.49
CA GLY A 506 -45.36 27.84 -47.72
C GLY A 506 -43.96 28.39 -47.44
N ILE A 507 -42.92 27.91 -48.10
CA ILE A 507 -41.56 28.45 -48.01
C ILE A 507 -41.42 29.67 -48.90
N ASN A 508 -41.52 30.83 -48.29
CA ASN A 508 -41.42 32.13 -48.94
C ASN A 508 -40.07 32.81 -48.66
N LYS A 509 -39.00 32.32 -49.23
CA LYS A 509 -37.69 33.04 -49.20
C LYS A 509 -37.15 33.19 -50.58
#